data_6fb6e5119e6383ec61d9ed34e8477ab9
#
_entry.id   6fb6e5119e6383ec61d9ed34e8477ab9
#
_cell.length_a   1.000
_cell.length_b   1.000
_cell.length_c   1.000
_cell.angle_alpha   90.00
_cell.angle_beta   90.00
_cell.angle_gamma   90.00
#
_symmetry.space_group_name_H-M   'P 1'
#
loop_
_entity.id
_entity.type
_entity.pdbx_description
1 polymer ?
#
loop_
_entity_poly.entity_id
_entity_poly.type
_entity_poly.pdbx_seq_one_letter_code
_entity_poly.pdbx_strand_id
1 'polypeptide(L)'
;MKSHAVIILGEKSIAIARQIQTVIPDAVIYGLASRTQTADCQYDKFSETVSELFSQGHPIIGICAAGILIRSLAPLLLDKRAEPPVIAIAEDGSAVVPLLGGLNGANDLARAIAKELQVQAAITTTGDLRFQTTLLAPPSGYRLLNNDQQAKTFLADLLAGKSVQLIGDAPWLSESNLPFADATHRIEVISDKIALEAIASKLSSTYLIYQTEQTQDQSITGKLSIIGTGPGAAKWMSPEVKAILEDATDFVGYKTYINLVKEFTKGKTIHASDNRVELDRARLALNLATEGKSVVIVSSGDPGIYGMAAAVFEVLDHESNSKWNQIDIHVAPGISAAQAAAAAIGAPIGHDFCTISLSDILKPWEVIEQRLTAAAQADFAIAIYNPISSQRKWQLPAAKEILLKWRSPGTPVILGCKMGRKGENVRVITLAELVPDLADMQTVIIVGSSKTKTLAWGDRLRVYTPRTYNYNALRSNLNQENF
;
A
#
# COMPACT_ATOMS: atom_id res chain seq x y z
N MET A 1 10.68 6.93 -13.44
CA MET A 1 11.67 7.90 -12.91
C MET A 1 12.80 7.13 -12.25
N LYS A 2 14.02 7.70 -12.17
CA LYS A 2 15.11 7.05 -11.42
C LYS A 2 14.90 7.27 -9.92
N SER A 3 15.30 6.30 -9.09
CA SER A 3 15.19 6.40 -7.63
C SER A 3 15.98 7.59 -7.09
N HIS A 4 15.48 8.23 -6.03
CA HIS A 4 16.18 9.32 -5.37
C HIS A 4 17.33 8.79 -4.52
N ALA A 5 18.49 9.46 -4.53
CA ALA A 5 19.65 9.09 -3.73
C ALA A 5 19.80 10.04 -2.52
N VAL A 6 19.59 9.52 -1.31
CA VAL A 6 19.87 10.25 -0.06
C VAL A 6 21.27 9.89 0.42
N ILE A 7 22.19 10.88 0.45
CA ILE A 7 23.60 10.64 0.75
C ILE A 7 23.94 11.20 2.12
N ILE A 8 24.46 10.36 3.00
CA ILE A 8 24.84 10.72 4.38
C ILE A 8 26.33 10.44 4.64
N LEU A 9 26.94 11.26 5.49
CA LEU A 9 28.35 11.16 5.86
C LEU A 9 28.60 10.42 7.18
N GLY A 10 27.55 10.18 7.97
CA GLY A 10 27.65 9.53 9.26
C GLY A 10 26.32 9.06 9.81
N GLU A 11 26.36 8.17 10.80
CA GLU A 11 25.19 7.51 11.37
C GLU A 11 24.17 8.48 11.99
N LYS A 12 24.61 9.63 12.48
CA LYS A 12 23.72 10.65 13.07
C LYS A 12 22.66 11.17 12.10
N SER A 13 22.96 11.20 10.80
CA SER A 13 22.05 11.68 9.77
C SER A 13 20.98 10.65 9.35
N ILE A 14 21.07 9.40 9.85
CA ILE A 14 20.16 8.32 9.42
C ILE A 14 18.69 8.60 9.77
N ALA A 15 18.44 9.19 10.93
CA ALA A 15 17.08 9.52 11.36
C ALA A 15 16.40 10.50 10.39
N ILE A 16 17.11 11.55 9.97
CA ILE A 16 16.63 12.53 8.98
C ILE A 16 16.48 11.87 7.61
N ALA A 17 17.42 11.02 7.20
CA ALA A 17 17.33 10.28 5.93
C ALA A 17 16.07 9.36 5.90
N ARG A 18 15.77 8.67 6.99
CA ARG A 18 14.55 7.84 7.11
C ARG A 18 13.28 8.68 7.12
N GLN A 19 13.30 9.86 7.75
CA GLN A 19 12.18 10.79 7.70
C GLN A 19 11.93 11.29 6.26
N ILE A 20 12.97 11.56 5.48
CA ILE A 20 12.86 11.92 4.06
C ILE A 20 12.24 10.77 3.23
N GLN A 21 12.56 9.51 3.54
CA GLN A 21 11.94 8.35 2.87
C GLN A 21 10.42 8.25 3.08
N THR A 22 9.85 8.87 4.13
CA THR A 22 8.40 8.86 4.32
C THR A 22 7.67 9.66 3.25
N VAL A 23 8.28 10.71 2.72
CA VAL A 23 7.73 11.54 1.63
C VAL A 23 8.29 11.20 0.26
N ILE A 24 9.38 10.42 0.20
CA ILE A 24 10.01 9.94 -1.03
C ILE A 24 10.24 8.43 -0.88
N PRO A 25 9.20 7.59 -1.07
CA PRO A 25 9.28 6.16 -0.77
C PRO A 25 10.30 5.37 -1.62
N ASP A 26 10.66 5.87 -2.81
CA ASP A 26 11.65 5.29 -3.71
C ASP A 26 13.10 5.74 -3.39
N ALA A 27 13.31 6.54 -2.35
CA ALA A 27 14.63 7.01 -1.97
C ALA A 27 15.49 5.89 -1.37
N VAL A 28 16.74 5.80 -1.85
CA VAL A 28 17.76 4.86 -1.36
C VAL A 28 18.80 5.64 -0.56
N ILE A 29 19.08 5.21 0.66
CA ILE A 29 20.05 5.86 1.55
C ILE A 29 21.45 5.28 1.30
N TYR A 30 22.37 6.15 0.86
CA TYR A 30 23.79 5.85 0.66
C TYR A 30 24.59 6.37 1.84
N GLY A 31 25.25 5.50 2.57
CA GLY A 31 26.06 5.84 3.73
C GLY A 31 27.56 5.57 3.57
N LEU A 32 28.43 6.43 4.09
CA LEU A 32 29.87 6.23 4.06
C LEU A 32 30.27 4.99 4.89
N ALA A 33 30.84 3.98 4.26
CA ALA A 33 31.10 2.66 4.84
C ALA A 33 31.88 2.72 6.18
N SER A 34 32.83 3.66 6.32
CA SER A 34 33.61 3.81 7.55
C SER A 34 32.86 4.48 8.69
N ARG A 35 31.65 5.02 8.47
CA ARG A 35 30.91 5.86 9.46
C ARG A 35 29.42 5.57 9.55
N THR A 36 28.90 4.61 8.78
CA THR A 36 27.47 4.23 8.79
C THR A 36 27.31 2.72 8.82
N GLN A 37 26.28 2.24 9.52
CA GLN A 37 25.97 0.81 9.66
C GLN A 37 24.58 0.45 9.17
N THR A 38 23.64 1.42 9.17
CA THR A 38 22.21 1.17 8.93
C THR A 38 21.68 1.81 7.65
N ALA A 39 22.58 2.30 6.77
CA ALA A 39 22.23 2.79 5.43
C ALA A 39 21.83 1.62 4.49
N ASP A 40 20.99 1.90 3.48
CA ASP A 40 20.52 0.89 2.53
C ASP A 40 21.66 0.42 1.61
N CYS A 41 22.56 1.34 1.22
CA CYS A 41 23.77 1.09 0.45
C CYS A 41 24.97 1.75 1.10
N GLN A 42 26.15 1.13 0.98
CA GLN A 42 27.40 1.72 1.49
C GLN A 42 28.28 2.20 0.33
N TYR A 43 29.03 3.28 0.56
CA TYR A 43 30.00 3.80 -0.38
C TYR A 43 31.33 4.16 0.32
N ASP A 44 32.44 4.14 -0.43
CA ASP A 44 33.76 4.43 0.11
C ASP A 44 34.20 5.88 -0.12
N LYS A 45 33.85 6.47 -1.25
CA LYS A 45 34.30 7.80 -1.66
C LYS A 45 33.13 8.69 -2.08
N PHE A 46 32.86 9.72 -1.30
CA PHE A 46 31.74 10.64 -1.49
C PHE A 46 31.69 11.27 -2.89
N SER A 47 32.82 11.87 -3.34
CA SER A 47 32.83 12.60 -4.61
C SER A 47 32.60 11.69 -5.83
N GLU A 48 33.18 10.47 -5.82
CA GLU A 48 33.00 9.49 -6.89
C GLU A 48 31.53 9.04 -6.96
N THR A 49 30.95 8.68 -5.81
CA THR A 49 29.54 8.21 -5.73
C THR A 49 28.57 9.30 -6.15
N VAL A 50 28.73 10.54 -5.65
CA VAL A 50 27.87 11.66 -6.02
C VAL A 50 27.96 11.96 -7.51
N SER A 51 29.18 11.96 -8.08
CA SER A 51 29.41 12.21 -9.51
C SER A 51 28.81 11.11 -10.40
N GLU A 52 28.89 9.86 -9.98
CA GLU A 52 28.31 8.73 -10.69
C GLU A 52 26.77 8.80 -10.70
N LEU A 53 26.15 8.97 -9.54
CA LEU A 53 24.69 9.10 -9.41
C LEU A 53 24.15 10.30 -10.20
N PHE A 54 24.87 11.44 -10.16
CA PHE A 54 24.51 12.63 -10.92
C PHE A 54 24.57 12.36 -12.44
N SER A 55 25.67 11.76 -12.92
CA SER A 55 25.84 11.43 -14.33
C SER A 55 24.82 10.42 -14.83
N GLN A 56 24.36 9.54 -13.95
CA GLN A 56 23.26 8.61 -14.21
C GLN A 56 21.88 9.29 -14.16
N GLY A 57 21.79 10.56 -13.74
CA GLY A 57 20.54 11.35 -13.67
C GLY A 57 19.65 11.02 -12.47
N HIS A 58 20.21 10.52 -11.36
CA HIS A 58 19.49 10.35 -10.11
C HIS A 58 19.33 11.69 -9.39
N PRO A 59 18.12 12.03 -8.89
CA PRO A 59 17.99 13.13 -7.94
C PRO A 59 18.81 12.88 -6.68
N ILE A 60 19.59 13.87 -6.23
CA ILE A 60 20.51 13.74 -5.10
C ILE A 60 20.07 14.62 -3.94
N ILE A 61 19.95 14.01 -2.77
CA ILE A 61 19.64 14.67 -1.51
C ILE A 61 20.82 14.41 -0.56
N GLY A 62 21.74 15.38 -0.45
CA GLY A 62 22.91 15.25 0.42
C GLY A 62 22.67 15.85 1.80
N ILE A 63 22.71 15.02 2.85
CA ILE A 63 22.70 15.50 4.22
C ILE A 63 24.14 15.83 4.62
N CYS A 64 24.59 16.99 4.13
CA CYS A 64 25.97 17.48 4.27
C CYS A 64 26.06 18.96 3.91
N ALA A 65 27.23 19.56 4.15
CA ALA A 65 27.48 20.93 3.73
C ALA A 65 27.33 21.12 2.22
N ALA A 66 26.54 22.11 1.80
CA ALA A 66 26.28 22.42 0.37
C ALA A 66 27.57 22.56 -0.48
N GLY A 67 28.63 23.16 0.08
CA GLY A 67 29.91 23.32 -0.60
C GLY A 67 30.63 22.00 -0.94
N ILE A 68 30.31 20.89 -0.26
CA ILE A 68 30.85 19.57 -0.61
C ILE A 68 30.19 19.06 -1.91
N LEU A 69 28.86 19.15 -1.99
CA LEU A 69 28.10 18.78 -3.20
C LEU A 69 28.53 19.62 -4.40
N ILE A 70 28.59 20.95 -4.23
CA ILE A 70 28.98 21.88 -5.30
C ILE A 70 30.35 21.51 -5.84
N ARG A 71 31.36 21.30 -4.98
CA ARG A 71 32.71 20.95 -5.42
C ARG A 71 32.81 19.58 -6.11
N SER A 72 32.02 18.62 -5.63
CA SER A 72 31.99 17.27 -6.24
C SER A 72 31.36 17.29 -7.63
N LEU A 73 30.36 18.15 -7.85
CA LEU A 73 29.59 18.19 -9.09
C LEU A 73 30.09 19.24 -10.09
N ALA A 74 30.91 20.22 -9.67
CA ALA A 74 31.37 21.32 -10.51
C ALA A 74 31.94 20.88 -11.88
N PRO A 75 32.71 19.78 -12.01
CA PRO A 75 33.22 19.34 -13.32
C PRO A 75 32.14 18.82 -14.28
N LEU A 76 30.93 18.51 -13.76
CA LEU A 76 29.83 17.90 -14.52
C LEU A 76 28.74 18.91 -14.92
N LEU A 77 28.85 20.17 -14.47
CA LEU A 77 27.84 21.21 -14.70
C LEU A 77 28.04 21.86 -16.09
N LEU A 78 27.56 21.18 -17.12
CA LEU A 78 27.69 21.63 -18.52
C LEU A 78 26.38 22.18 -19.10
N ASP A 79 25.24 21.53 -18.76
CA ASP A 79 23.91 21.91 -19.25
C ASP A 79 22.88 21.79 -18.12
N LYS A 80 22.41 22.94 -17.64
CA LYS A 80 21.42 23.05 -16.58
C LYS A 80 20.07 22.36 -16.84
N ARG A 81 19.79 21.96 -18.07
CA ARG A 81 18.56 21.22 -18.43
C ARG A 81 18.71 19.72 -18.20
N ALA A 82 19.93 19.20 -18.34
CA ALA A 82 20.25 17.81 -18.11
C ALA A 82 20.54 17.53 -16.62
N GLU A 83 20.72 18.57 -15.82
CA GLU A 83 21.05 18.45 -14.39
C GLU A 83 19.89 17.87 -13.58
N PRO A 84 20.05 16.71 -12.92
CA PRO A 84 19.05 16.22 -11.98
C PRO A 84 18.92 17.15 -10.76
N PRO A 85 17.81 17.08 -10.01
CA PRO A 85 17.67 17.79 -8.75
C PRO A 85 18.81 17.48 -7.76
N VAL A 86 19.42 18.51 -7.18
CA VAL A 86 20.41 18.38 -6.12
C VAL A 86 20.01 19.29 -4.96
N ILE A 87 19.83 18.68 -3.79
CA ILE A 87 19.42 19.36 -2.58
C ILE A 87 20.44 19.12 -1.48
N ALA A 88 20.87 20.15 -0.79
CA ALA A 88 21.64 20.04 0.44
C ALA A 88 20.70 20.19 1.66
N ILE A 89 20.90 19.34 2.65
CA ILE A 89 20.18 19.38 3.92
C ILE A 89 21.20 19.48 5.05
N ALA A 90 20.93 20.35 6.03
CA ALA A 90 21.75 20.43 7.24
C ALA A 90 21.70 19.10 8.01
N GLU A 91 22.79 18.74 8.70
CA GLU A 91 22.89 17.47 9.44
C GLU A 91 21.81 17.30 10.52
N ASP A 92 21.32 18.42 11.06
CA ASP A 92 20.23 18.49 12.05
C ASP A 92 18.84 18.70 11.42
N GLY A 93 18.71 18.70 10.08
CA GLY A 93 17.46 18.94 9.37
C GLY A 93 16.99 20.40 9.36
N SER A 94 17.71 21.33 9.96
CA SER A 94 17.30 22.74 10.14
C SER A 94 17.22 23.57 8.85
N ALA A 95 17.84 23.11 7.76
CA ALA A 95 17.88 23.83 6.48
C ALA A 95 17.77 22.86 5.29
N VAL A 96 16.96 23.24 4.30
CA VAL A 96 16.78 22.53 3.02
C VAL A 96 17.08 23.50 1.89
N VAL A 97 18.13 23.25 1.13
CA VAL A 97 18.66 24.17 0.11
C VAL A 97 18.71 23.49 -1.26
N PRO A 98 17.85 23.84 -2.21
CA PRO A 98 17.99 23.38 -3.59
C PRO A 98 19.21 24.05 -4.23
N LEU A 99 20.13 23.21 -4.78
CA LEU A 99 21.39 23.69 -5.37
C LEU A 99 21.34 23.70 -6.89
N LEU A 100 20.87 22.59 -7.49
CA LEU A 100 20.88 22.34 -8.94
C LEU A 100 19.57 21.69 -9.38
N GLY A 101 19.33 21.67 -10.69
CA GLY A 101 18.16 21.01 -11.26
C GLY A 101 16.83 21.74 -11.03
N GLY A 102 16.87 23.07 -10.89
CA GLY A 102 15.65 23.89 -10.72
C GLY A 102 14.66 23.73 -11.88
N LEU A 103 15.11 23.44 -13.10
CA LEU A 103 14.27 23.12 -14.24
C LEU A 103 13.76 21.65 -14.23
N ASN A 104 14.24 20.83 -13.32
CA ASN A 104 13.91 19.42 -13.20
C ASN A 104 13.27 19.09 -11.83
N GLY A 105 12.61 20.09 -11.20
CA GLY A 105 11.79 19.88 -10.00
C GLY A 105 12.53 20.02 -8.65
N ALA A 106 13.78 20.52 -8.62
CA ALA A 106 14.53 20.66 -7.34
C ALA A 106 13.80 21.52 -6.31
N ASN A 107 13.12 22.60 -6.73
CA ASN A 107 12.41 23.49 -5.81
C ASN A 107 11.18 22.81 -5.19
N ASP A 108 10.43 22.03 -5.95
CA ASP A 108 9.25 21.30 -5.45
C ASP A 108 9.66 20.17 -4.52
N LEU A 109 10.73 19.43 -4.87
CA LEU A 109 11.33 18.43 -4.02
C LEU A 109 11.83 19.03 -2.70
N ALA A 110 12.48 20.22 -2.76
CA ALA A 110 12.92 20.94 -1.57
C ALA A 110 11.74 21.38 -0.68
N ARG A 111 10.63 21.83 -1.27
CA ARG A 111 9.40 22.17 -0.52
C ARG A 111 8.79 20.95 0.16
N ALA A 112 8.70 19.83 -0.53
CA ALA A 112 8.17 18.59 0.04
C ALA A 112 8.99 18.12 1.25
N ILE A 113 10.31 18.09 1.13
CA ILE A 113 11.23 17.72 2.22
C ILE A 113 11.15 18.72 3.37
N ALA A 114 11.17 20.04 3.07
CA ALA A 114 11.11 21.07 4.09
C ALA A 114 9.82 21.04 4.91
N LYS A 115 8.69 20.73 4.25
CA LYS A 115 7.39 20.53 4.92
C LYS A 115 7.46 19.36 5.92
N GLU A 116 8.05 18.25 5.54
CA GLU A 116 8.21 17.09 6.41
C GLU A 116 9.12 17.39 7.61
N LEU A 117 10.23 18.09 7.35
CA LEU A 117 11.18 18.49 8.41
C LEU A 117 10.68 19.70 9.23
N GLN A 118 9.51 20.28 8.92
CA GLN A 118 8.91 21.45 9.57
C GLN A 118 9.81 22.70 9.51
N VAL A 119 10.51 22.88 8.38
CA VAL A 119 11.38 24.03 8.11
C VAL A 119 10.98 24.69 6.80
N GLN A 120 11.62 25.82 6.45
CA GLN A 120 11.45 26.48 5.17
C GLN A 120 12.54 26.05 4.18
N ALA A 121 12.15 25.78 2.92
CA ALA A 121 13.12 25.57 1.86
C ALA A 121 13.75 26.93 1.45
N ALA A 122 15.09 26.96 1.33
CA ALA A 122 15.85 28.16 0.98
C ALA A 122 15.81 28.39 -0.55
N ILE A 123 14.63 28.59 -1.10
CA ILE A 123 14.42 28.84 -2.55
C ILE A 123 14.82 30.28 -2.87
N THR A 124 15.63 30.47 -3.91
CA THR A 124 16.15 31.79 -4.32
C THR A 124 15.66 32.22 -5.73
N THR A 125 14.94 31.33 -6.42
CA THR A 125 14.44 31.62 -7.79
C THR A 125 13.30 32.65 -7.71
N THR A 126 13.50 33.82 -8.31
CA THR A 126 12.55 34.97 -8.23
C THR A 126 11.14 34.60 -8.74
N GLY A 127 11.05 33.83 -9.82
CA GLY A 127 9.76 33.37 -10.36
C GLY A 127 9.00 32.50 -9.37
N ASP A 128 9.66 31.52 -8.77
CA ASP A 128 9.06 30.64 -7.76
C ASP A 128 8.61 31.39 -6.50
N LEU A 129 9.40 32.37 -6.04
CA LEU A 129 9.05 33.18 -4.88
C LEU A 129 7.85 34.09 -5.12
N ARG A 130 7.77 34.68 -6.34
CA ARG A 130 6.72 35.64 -6.68
C ARG A 130 5.41 34.95 -7.08
N PHE A 131 5.50 33.89 -7.88
CA PHE A 131 4.34 33.25 -8.51
C PHE A 131 3.95 31.93 -7.84
N GLN A 132 4.76 31.41 -6.93
CA GLN A 132 4.58 30.12 -6.27
C GLN A 132 4.41 28.95 -7.26
N THR A 133 4.96 29.10 -8.46
CA THR A 133 4.96 28.09 -9.53
C THR A 133 6.16 28.28 -10.45
N THR A 134 6.58 27.20 -11.11
CA THR A 134 7.72 27.18 -12.03
C THR A 134 7.23 27.10 -13.48
N LEU A 135 7.07 28.25 -14.15
CA LEU A 135 6.57 28.29 -15.53
C LEU A 135 7.48 27.59 -16.56
N LEU A 136 8.81 27.55 -16.33
CA LEU A 136 9.75 26.94 -17.26
C LEU A 136 9.92 25.42 -17.05
N ALA A 137 9.39 24.90 -15.98
CA ALA A 137 9.40 23.48 -15.64
C ALA A 137 8.02 23.07 -15.13
N PRO A 138 7.06 22.81 -16.03
CA PRO A 138 5.71 22.42 -15.64
C PRO A 138 5.74 21.07 -14.88
N PRO A 139 4.75 20.81 -14.02
CA PRO A 139 4.65 19.55 -13.31
C PRO A 139 4.42 18.38 -14.29
N SER A 140 4.61 17.15 -13.79
CA SER A 140 4.36 15.94 -14.56
C SER A 140 2.95 15.96 -15.17
N GLY A 141 2.82 15.52 -16.43
CA GLY A 141 1.57 15.58 -17.20
C GLY A 141 1.40 16.86 -18.05
N TYR A 142 2.37 17.78 -18.01
CA TYR A 142 2.38 18.97 -18.86
C TYR A 142 3.74 19.13 -19.54
N ARG A 143 3.73 19.53 -20.81
CA ARG A 143 4.93 19.87 -21.56
C ARG A 143 4.84 21.29 -22.09
N LEU A 144 5.88 22.09 -21.84
CA LEU A 144 6.03 23.41 -22.42
C LEU A 144 6.44 23.29 -23.90
N LEU A 145 5.69 23.88 -24.80
CA LEU A 145 5.95 23.83 -26.25
C LEU A 145 6.84 24.97 -26.76
N ASN A 146 6.87 26.10 -26.04
CA ASN A 146 7.70 27.24 -26.40
C ASN A 146 9.19 26.87 -26.31
N ASN A 147 9.99 27.47 -27.21
CA ASN A 147 11.43 27.41 -27.05
C ASN A 147 11.89 28.28 -25.86
N ASP A 148 13.11 28.03 -25.41
CA ASP A 148 13.69 28.68 -24.22
C ASP A 148 13.67 30.21 -24.28
N GLN A 149 14.01 30.79 -25.44
CA GLN A 149 14.08 32.23 -25.56
C GLN A 149 12.71 32.86 -25.41
N GLN A 150 11.68 32.28 -26.02
CA GLN A 150 10.30 32.70 -25.90
C GLN A 150 9.80 32.61 -24.45
N ALA A 151 10.02 31.47 -23.81
CA ALA A 151 9.59 31.21 -22.43
C ALA A 151 10.29 32.13 -21.43
N LYS A 152 11.61 32.35 -21.58
CA LYS A 152 12.36 33.27 -20.73
C LYS A 152 11.90 34.73 -20.90
N THR A 153 11.62 35.17 -22.16
CA THR A 153 11.11 36.50 -22.42
C THR A 153 9.73 36.69 -21.81
N PHE A 154 8.86 35.69 -21.95
CA PHE A 154 7.53 35.71 -21.32
C PHE A 154 7.65 35.84 -19.77
N LEU A 155 8.48 35.05 -19.14
CA LEU A 155 8.71 35.11 -17.69
C LEU A 155 9.29 36.47 -17.27
N ALA A 156 10.24 37.00 -18.03
CA ALA A 156 10.83 38.32 -17.76
C ALA A 156 9.74 39.45 -17.83
N ASP A 157 8.84 39.37 -18.76
CA ASP A 157 7.70 40.29 -18.90
C ASP A 157 6.75 40.22 -17.70
N LEU A 158 6.43 39.03 -17.19
CA LEU A 158 5.64 38.87 -15.97
C LEU A 158 6.37 39.39 -14.73
N LEU A 159 7.67 39.15 -14.63
CA LEU A 159 8.49 39.70 -13.56
C LEU A 159 8.59 41.22 -13.61
N ALA A 160 8.50 41.82 -14.80
CA ALA A 160 8.41 43.27 -15.01
C ALA A 160 7.02 43.86 -14.71
N GLY A 161 6.04 43.00 -14.30
CA GLY A 161 4.71 43.46 -13.88
C GLY A 161 3.62 43.36 -14.93
N LYS A 162 3.86 42.66 -16.05
CA LYS A 162 2.77 42.43 -17.03
C LYS A 162 1.80 41.37 -16.48
N SER A 163 0.51 41.55 -16.81
CA SER A 163 -0.54 40.57 -16.47
C SER A 163 -0.66 39.50 -17.54
N VAL A 164 -1.32 38.38 -17.16
CA VAL A 164 -1.49 37.21 -18.02
C VAL A 164 -2.92 36.68 -17.98
N GLN A 165 -3.42 36.23 -19.14
CA GLN A 165 -4.69 35.51 -19.25
C GLN A 165 -4.43 34.02 -19.33
N LEU A 166 -5.14 33.24 -18.51
CA LEU A 166 -5.13 31.77 -18.59
C LEU A 166 -6.27 31.29 -19.50
N ILE A 167 -5.94 30.41 -20.46
CA ILE A 167 -6.87 29.75 -21.37
C ILE A 167 -6.73 28.26 -21.22
N GLY A 168 -7.80 27.56 -20.88
CA GLY A 168 -7.80 26.15 -20.52
C GLY A 168 -7.72 25.94 -19.01
N ASP A 169 -7.71 24.68 -18.57
CA ASP A 169 -7.71 24.30 -17.15
C ASP A 169 -6.38 23.65 -16.77
N ALA A 170 -5.77 24.20 -15.72
CA ALA A 170 -4.56 23.65 -15.09
C ALA A 170 -4.52 24.11 -13.63
N PRO A 171 -4.88 23.22 -12.68
CA PRO A 171 -4.93 23.56 -11.25
C PRO A 171 -3.64 24.19 -10.72
N TRP A 172 -2.48 23.68 -11.12
CA TRP A 172 -1.17 24.20 -10.71
C TRP A 172 -0.88 25.64 -11.18
N LEU A 173 -1.57 26.11 -12.23
CA LEU A 173 -1.53 27.51 -12.68
C LEU A 173 -2.59 28.33 -11.97
N SER A 174 -3.85 27.87 -11.94
CA SER A 174 -4.97 28.61 -11.35
C SER A 174 -4.82 28.85 -9.85
N GLU A 175 -4.14 27.95 -9.14
CA GLU A 175 -3.81 28.07 -7.71
C GLU A 175 -2.53 28.89 -7.44
N SER A 176 -1.84 29.37 -8.48
CA SER A 176 -0.60 30.14 -8.37
C SER A 176 -0.87 31.63 -8.12
N ASN A 177 0.19 32.37 -7.72
CA ASN A 177 0.15 33.81 -7.55
C ASN A 177 0.45 34.59 -8.86
N LEU A 178 0.09 34.04 -10.02
CA LEU A 178 0.25 34.72 -11.29
C LEU A 178 -0.67 35.93 -11.38
N PRO A 179 -0.24 37.04 -12.00
CA PRO A 179 -1.03 38.26 -12.14
C PRO A 179 -2.12 38.12 -13.23
N PHE A 180 -3.17 37.34 -12.92
CA PHE A 180 -4.25 37.09 -13.87
C PHE A 180 -5.09 38.31 -14.13
N ALA A 181 -5.26 38.66 -15.42
CA ALA A 181 -6.17 39.68 -15.90
C ALA A 181 -6.46 39.47 -17.39
N ASP A 182 -7.37 40.23 -17.97
CA ASP A 182 -7.49 40.34 -19.44
C ASP A 182 -6.25 41.07 -19.97
N ALA A 183 -5.40 40.33 -20.68
CA ALA A 183 -4.06 40.79 -21.02
C ALA A 183 -3.63 40.32 -22.42
N THR A 184 -2.59 40.95 -22.95
CA THR A 184 -1.95 40.54 -24.21
C THR A 184 -1.10 39.27 -24.04
N HIS A 185 -0.58 39.01 -22.81
CA HIS A 185 0.15 37.80 -22.51
C HIS A 185 -0.84 36.71 -22.16
N ARG A 186 -0.64 35.52 -22.71
CA ARG A 186 -1.54 34.37 -22.52
C ARG A 186 -0.78 33.12 -22.18
N ILE A 187 -1.32 32.40 -21.21
CA ILE A 187 -0.92 30.99 -20.96
C ILE A 187 -2.07 30.11 -21.48
N GLU A 188 -1.78 29.29 -22.46
CA GLU A 188 -2.78 28.40 -23.08
C GLU A 188 -2.43 26.94 -22.75
N VAL A 189 -3.40 26.22 -22.22
CA VAL A 189 -3.28 24.78 -21.92
C VAL A 189 -4.10 24.03 -22.96
N ILE A 190 -3.44 23.20 -23.76
CA ILE A 190 -4.04 22.48 -24.87
C ILE A 190 -3.96 20.96 -24.65
N SER A 191 -4.92 20.22 -25.22
CA SER A 191 -4.86 18.77 -25.21
C SER A 191 -3.81 18.24 -26.20
N ASP A 192 -3.29 17.06 -25.93
CA ASP A 192 -2.33 16.33 -26.80
C ASP A 192 -2.87 16.02 -28.21
N LYS A 193 -4.20 16.02 -28.38
CA LYS A 193 -4.87 15.74 -29.67
C LYS A 193 -4.82 16.89 -30.67
N ILE A 194 -4.35 18.08 -30.28
CA ILE A 194 -4.25 19.22 -31.17
C ILE A 194 -2.97 19.10 -32.00
N ALA A 195 -3.09 19.09 -33.33
CA ALA A 195 -1.93 19.02 -34.22
C ALA A 195 -0.99 20.22 -34.00
N LEU A 196 0.31 19.96 -33.85
CA LEU A 196 1.36 20.95 -33.61
C LEU A 196 1.38 22.04 -34.70
N GLU A 197 0.97 21.73 -35.92
CA GLU A 197 0.85 22.67 -37.05
C GLU A 197 -0.16 23.80 -36.78
N ALA A 198 -1.25 23.49 -36.07
CA ALA A 198 -2.27 24.50 -35.72
C ALA A 198 -1.81 25.48 -34.63
N ILE A 199 -0.72 25.16 -33.93
CA ILE A 199 -0.20 25.96 -32.81
C ILE A 199 1.05 26.75 -33.23
N ALA A 200 1.75 26.31 -34.28
CA ALA A 200 3.01 26.92 -34.70
C ALA A 200 2.93 28.45 -34.91
N SER A 201 1.78 28.94 -35.35
CA SER A 201 1.53 30.40 -35.53
C SER A 201 1.35 31.17 -34.21
N LYS A 202 1.03 30.47 -33.10
CA LYS A 202 0.82 31.08 -31.79
C LYS A 202 2.11 31.10 -30.95
N LEU A 203 3.13 30.28 -31.27
CA LEU A 203 4.37 30.21 -30.52
C LEU A 203 5.15 31.53 -30.61
N SER A 204 5.06 32.34 -29.57
CA SER A 204 5.68 33.67 -29.49
C SER A 204 6.12 33.97 -28.05
N SER A 205 6.78 35.11 -27.85
CA SER A 205 7.15 35.57 -26.50
C SER A 205 5.98 36.14 -25.70
N THR A 206 4.78 36.27 -26.28
CA THR A 206 3.56 36.73 -25.60
C THR A 206 2.59 35.57 -25.31
N TYR A 207 2.91 34.38 -25.77
CA TYR A 207 2.14 33.14 -25.52
C TYR A 207 3.03 32.10 -24.90
N LEU A 208 2.60 31.51 -23.80
CA LEU A 208 3.20 30.35 -23.21
C LEU A 208 2.22 29.18 -23.34
N ILE A 209 2.60 28.14 -24.06
CA ILE A 209 1.70 27.04 -24.40
C ILE A 209 2.17 25.78 -23.72
N TYR A 210 1.31 25.22 -22.88
CA TYR A 210 1.50 23.90 -22.29
C TYR A 210 0.59 22.91 -23.01
N GLN A 211 1.17 21.85 -23.49
CA GLN A 211 0.43 20.68 -23.93
C GLN A 211 0.27 19.77 -22.74
N THR A 212 -0.98 19.34 -22.46
CA THR A 212 -1.15 18.22 -21.57
C THR A 212 -0.48 17.04 -22.25
N GLU A 213 0.64 16.61 -21.72
CA GLU A 213 1.07 15.27 -22.05
C GLU A 213 -0.02 14.39 -21.45
N GLN A 214 -0.79 13.68 -22.32
CA GLN A 214 -1.19 12.39 -21.84
C GLN A 214 0.14 11.80 -21.39
N THR A 215 0.37 11.74 -20.10
CA THR A 215 1.20 10.69 -19.57
C THR A 215 0.73 9.48 -20.37
N GLN A 216 1.58 8.85 -21.12
CA GLN A 216 1.37 7.50 -21.66
C GLN A 216 1.21 6.54 -20.48
N ASP A 217 0.61 7.04 -19.38
CA ASP A 217 0.23 6.44 -18.14
C ASP A 217 -0.94 7.17 -17.46
N GLN A 218 -1.86 7.71 -18.26
CA GLN A 218 -3.26 7.43 -18.11
C GLN A 218 -3.67 6.59 -19.32
N SER A 219 -2.97 5.52 -19.63
CA SER A 219 -3.67 4.26 -19.86
C SER A 219 -4.65 4.22 -18.70
N ILE A 220 -5.93 4.13 -18.99
CA ILE A 220 -6.94 3.82 -18.00
C ILE A 220 -6.35 2.66 -17.23
N THR A 221 -5.61 2.95 -16.14
CA THR A 221 -5.04 1.93 -15.27
C THR A 221 -6.27 1.36 -14.64
N GLY A 222 -6.67 0.20 -15.14
CA GLY A 222 -7.79 -0.46 -14.54
C GLY A 222 -7.42 -0.73 -13.08
N LYS A 223 -8.42 -0.78 -12.27
CA LYS A 223 -8.29 -1.05 -10.85
C LYS A 223 -8.68 -2.48 -10.57
N LEU A 224 -7.86 -3.20 -9.81
CA LEU A 224 -8.19 -4.51 -9.29
C LEU A 224 -8.28 -4.45 -7.77
N SER A 225 -9.48 -4.56 -7.24
CA SER A 225 -9.69 -4.64 -5.80
C SER A 225 -9.99 -6.08 -5.38
N ILE A 226 -9.23 -6.61 -4.44
CA ILE A 226 -9.43 -7.96 -3.88
C ILE A 226 -10.06 -7.78 -2.50
N ILE A 227 -11.33 -8.08 -2.36
CA ILE A 227 -12.11 -7.71 -1.17
C ILE A 227 -12.51 -8.89 -0.31
N GLY A 228 -12.59 -8.64 1.00
CA GLY A 228 -13.20 -9.54 1.98
C GLY A 228 -14.61 -9.09 2.36
N THR A 229 -15.62 -9.92 2.03
CA THR A 229 -17.01 -9.61 2.39
C THR A 229 -17.34 -9.81 3.87
N GLY A 230 -16.36 -10.22 4.67
CA GLY A 230 -16.65 -10.73 6.00
C GLY A 230 -17.29 -12.11 5.97
N PRO A 231 -17.80 -12.61 7.11
CA PRO A 231 -18.27 -13.99 7.24
C PRO A 231 -19.59 -14.26 6.50
N GLY A 232 -20.36 -13.24 6.11
CA GLY A 232 -21.59 -13.50 5.35
C GLY A 232 -22.51 -12.32 5.12
N ALA A 233 -23.14 -11.76 6.14
CA ALA A 233 -24.13 -10.70 5.97
C ALA A 233 -23.49 -9.33 5.70
N ALA A 234 -24.16 -8.47 4.93
CA ALA A 234 -23.67 -7.12 4.56
C ALA A 234 -23.29 -6.23 5.75
N LYS A 235 -23.85 -6.46 6.93
CA LYS A 235 -23.49 -5.76 8.18
C LYS A 235 -22.02 -5.98 8.61
N TRP A 236 -21.39 -7.04 8.10
CA TRP A 236 -20.00 -7.40 8.41
C TRP A 236 -18.99 -6.82 7.42
N MET A 237 -19.45 -6.21 6.33
CA MET A 237 -18.59 -5.54 5.37
C MET A 237 -18.13 -4.19 5.91
N SER A 238 -16.86 -3.88 5.72
CA SER A 238 -16.33 -2.54 6.03
C SER A 238 -16.97 -1.48 5.11
N PRO A 239 -17.01 -0.20 5.52
CA PRO A 239 -17.42 0.89 4.62
C PRO A 239 -16.60 0.95 3.33
N GLU A 240 -15.30 0.69 3.42
CA GLU A 240 -14.38 0.63 2.29
C GLU A 240 -14.80 -0.43 1.27
N VAL A 241 -15.07 -1.66 1.72
CA VAL A 241 -15.52 -2.76 0.84
C VAL A 241 -16.83 -2.40 0.15
N LYS A 242 -17.75 -1.74 0.83
CA LYS A 242 -19.02 -1.29 0.21
C LYS A 242 -18.77 -0.25 -0.87
N ALA A 243 -17.93 0.74 -0.62
CA ALA A 243 -17.57 1.77 -1.61
C ALA A 243 -16.90 1.13 -2.86
N ILE A 244 -15.99 0.18 -2.66
CA ILE A 244 -15.36 -0.57 -3.76
C ILE A 244 -16.42 -1.34 -4.57
N LEU A 245 -17.35 -2.00 -3.92
CA LEU A 245 -18.43 -2.74 -4.60
C LEU A 245 -19.37 -1.81 -5.38
N GLU A 246 -19.61 -0.60 -4.89
CA GLU A 246 -20.42 0.41 -5.57
C GLU A 246 -19.72 0.95 -6.82
N ASP A 247 -18.40 1.16 -6.76
CA ASP A 247 -17.58 1.72 -7.85
C ASP A 247 -17.22 0.67 -8.93
N ALA A 248 -17.14 -0.62 -8.60
CA ALA A 248 -16.72 -1.67 -9.50
C ALA A 248 -17.64 -1.81 -10.71
N THR A 249 -17.05 -2.04 -11.90
CA THR A 249 -17.78 -2.35 -13.15
C THR A 249 -17.92 -3.84 -13.40
N ASP A 250 -16.92 -4.62 -12.97
CA ASP A 250 -16.80 -6.05 -13.21
C ASP A 250 -16.56 -6.81 -11.91
N PHE A 251 -17.36 -7.85 -11.69
CA PHE A 251 -17.32 -8.71 -10.51
C PHE A 251 -16.77 -10.08 -10.86
N VAL A 252 -15.66 -10.44 -10.27
CA VAL A 252 -15.00 -11.74 -10.46
C VAL A 252 -15.06 -12.53 -9.16
N GLY A 253 -15.46 -13.79 -9.20
CA GLY A 253 -15.50 -14.56 -7.95
C GLY A 253 -16.11 -15.96 -8.08
N TYR A 254 -16.01 -16.72 -6.98
CA TYR A 254 -16.76 -17.95 -6.82
C TYR A 254 -18.26 -17.63 -6.73
N LYS A 255 -19.08 -18.37 -7.49
CA LYS A 255 -20.52 -18.15 -7.61
C LYS A 255 -21.22 -17.93 -6.27
N THR A 256 -20.85 -18.72 -5.26
CA THR A 256 -21.41 -18.59 -3.90
C THR A 256 -21.04 -17.25 -3.24
N TYR A 257 -19.85 -16.71 -3.50
CA TYR A 257 -19.40 -15.44 -2.91
C TYR A 257 -19.98 -14.23 -3.64
N ILE A 258 -20.13 -14.31 -4.96
CA ILE A 258 -20.86 -13.30 -5.74
C ILE A 258 -22.29 -13.13 -5.22
N ASN A 259 -22.96 -14.22 -4.83
CA ASN A 259 -24.29 -14.15 -4.24
C ASN A 259 -24.37 -13.38 -2.91
N LEU A 260 -23.25 -13.28 -2.16
CA LEU A 260 -23.19 -12.48 -0.92
C LEU A 260 -23.24 -10.97 -1.18
N VAL A 261 -22.86 -10.55 -2.38
CA VAL A 261 -22.80 -9.14 -2.80
C VAL A 261 -23.80 -8.81 -3.89
N LYS A 262 -24.85 -9.65 -4.07
CA LYS A 262 -25.82 -9.53 -5.16
C LYS A 262 -26.48 -8.15 -5.26
N GLU A 263 -26.68 -7.48 -4.16
CA GLU A 263 -27.27 -6.11 -4.12
C GLU A 263 -26.41 -5.08 -4.88
N PHE A 264 -25.08 -5.27 -4.95
CA PHE A 264 -24.15 -4.37 -5.63
C PHE A 264 -23.93 -4.73 -7.11
N THR A 265 -24.49 -5.84 -7.61
CA THR A 265 -24.20 -6.34 -8.98
C THR A 265 -25.17 -5.84 -10.04
N LYS A 266 -26.20 -5.05 -9.65
CA LYS A 266 -27.21 -4.57 -10.59
C LYS A 266 -26.58 -3.64 -11.66
N GLY A 267 -26.74 -4.00 -12.94
CA GLY A 267 -26.21 -3.24 -14.07
C GLY A 267 -24.71 -3.40 -14.30
N LYS A 268 -24.05 -4.37 -13.64
CA LYS A 268 -22.61 -4.63 -13.71
C LYS A 268 -22.33 -6.00 -14.33
N THR A 269 -21.12 -6.19 -14.84
CA THR A 269 -20.70 -7.45 -15.46
C THR A 269 -20.25 -8.47 -14.41
N ILE A 270 -20.72 -9.69 -14.52
CA ILE A 270 -20.45 -10.76 -13.56
C ILE A 270 -19.67 -11.89 -14.23
N HIS A 271 -18.48 -12.19 -13.71
CA HIS A 271 -17.61 -13.29 -14.11
C HIS A 271 -17.55 -14.33 -12.99
N ALA A 272 -18.62 -15.11 -12.87
CA ALA A 272 -18.71 -16.17 -11.87
C ALA A 272 -18.03 -17.44 -12.36
N SER A 273 -17.24 -18.09 -11.51
CA SER A 273 -16.59 -19.36 -11.82
C SER A 273 -16.80 -20.38 -10.70
N ASP A 274 -16.52 -21.65 -11.01
CA ASP A 274 -16.59 -22.72 -10.03
C ASP A 274 -15.39 -22.71 -9.08
N ASN A 275 -15.43 -23.56 -8.05
CA ASN A 275 -14.32 -23.74 -7.11
C ASN A 275 -13.10 -24.39 -7.82
N ARG A 276 -11.90 -24.22 -7.26
CA ARG A 276 -10.62 -24.81 -7.73
C ARG A 276 -10.04 -24.22 -9.02
N VAL A 277 -10.41 -23.01 -9.39
CA VAL A 277 -9.85 -22.26 -10.52
C VAL A 277 -9.34 -20.91 -10.08
N GLU A 278 -8.68 -20.86 -8.91
CA GLU A 278 -8.25 -19.62 -8.26
C GLU A 278 -7.26 -18.83 -9.13
N LEU A 279 -6.27 -19.51 -9.72
CA LEU A 279 -5.28 -18.86 -10.60
C LEU A 279 -5.90 -18.33 -11.89
N ASP A 280 -6.83 -19.11 -12.52
CA ASP A 280 -7.51 -18.66 -13.75
C ASP A 280 -8.43 -17.45 -13.45
N ARG A 281 -9.06 -17.45 -12.29
CA ARG A 281 -9.86 -16.31 -11.81
C ARG A 281 -9.00 -15.08 -11.58
N ALA A 282 -7.80 -15.23 -11.02
CA ALA A 282 -6.83 -14.15 -10.85
C ALA A 282 -6.37 -13.60 -12.20
N ARG A 283 -5.98 -14.45 -13.16
CA ARG A 283 -5.61 -14.04 -14.53
C ARG A 283 -6.73 -13.29 -15.23
N LEU A 284 -7.96 -13.79 -15.12
CA LEU A 284 -9.12 -13.12 -15.72
C LEU A 284 -9.30 -11.70 -15.15
N ALA A 285 -9.24 -11.56 -13.84
CA ALA A 285 -9.41 -10.26 -13.19
C ALA A 285 -8.28 -9.28 -13.54
N LEU A 286 -7.03 -9.74 -13.58
CA LEU A 286 -5.88 -8.95 -14.03
C LEU A 286 -6.04 -8.50 -15.49
N ASN A 287 -6.46 -9.40 -16.38
CA ASN A 287 -6.68 -9.06 -17.81
C ASN A 287 -7.81 -8.04 -17.98
N LEU A 288 -8.93 -8.19 -17.28
CA LEU A 288 -10.04 -7.22 -17.31
C LEU A 288 -9.59 -5.84 -16.81
N ALA A 289 -8.75 -5.81 -15.78
CA ALA A 289 -8.19 -4.55 -15.28
C ALA A 289 -7.27 -3.89 -16.31
N THR A 290 -6.48 -4.64 -17.11
CA THR A 290 -5.69 -4.03 -18.21
C THR A 290 -6.52 -3.34 -19.29
N GLU A 291 -7.82 -3.66 -19.37
CA GLU A 291 -8.77 -3.01 -20.27
C GLU A 291 -9.33 -1.69 -19.71
N GLY A 292 -8.80 -1.21 -18.59
CA GLY A 292 -9.24 0.02 -17.93
C GLY A 292 -10.49 -0.12 -17.06
N LYS A 293 -10.88 -1.36 -16.72
CA LYS A 293 -12.06 -1.62 -15.90
C LYS A 293 -11.77 -1.52 -14.42
N SER A 294 -12.78 -1.14 -13.62
CA SER A 294 -12.78 -1.26 -12.16
C SER A 294 -13.26 -2.66 -11.78
N VAL A 295 -12.32 -3.58 -11.54
CA VAL A 295 -12.57 -5.00 -11.31
C VAL A 295 -12.52 -5.30 -9.81
N VAL A 296 -13.50 -6.05 -9.31
CA VAL A 296 -13.50 -6.55 -7.94
C VAL A 296 -13.44 -8.08 -7.89
N ILE A 297 -12.47 -8.64 -7.18
CA ILE A 297 -12.46 -10.06 -6.81
C ILE A 297 -13.12 -10.21 -5.45
N VAL A 298 -14.21 -10.99 -5.41
CA VAL A 298 -15.00 -11.19 -4.20
C VAL A 298 -14.55 -12.45 -3.45
N SER A 299 -14.02 -12.26 -2.24
CA SER A 299 -13.72 -13.34 -1.29
C SER A 299 -14.65 -13.29 -0.08
N SER A 300 -14.98 -14.45 0.48
CA SER A 300 -15.66 -14.54 1.77
C SER A 300 -14.63 -14.45 2.91
N GLY A 301 -14.99 -13.86 4.03
CA GLY A 301 -14.07 -13.62 5.14
C GLY A 301 -13.07 -12.51 4.80
N ASP A 302 -11.80 -12.79 5.01
CA ASP A 302 -10.66 -11.95 4.65
C ASP A 302 -9.95 -12.51 3.40
N PRO A 303 -9.60 -11.69 2.39
CA PRO A 303 -9.01 -12.17 1.16
C PRO A 303 -7.55 -12.65 1.34
N GLY A 304 -6.86 -12.24 2.40
CA GLY A 304 -5.50 -12.66 2.75
C GLY A 304 -5.44 -13.94 3.60
N ILE A 305 -6.59 -14.41 4.13
CA ILE A 305 -6.64 -15.62 4.96
C ILE A 305 -7.26 -16.77 4.16
N TYR A 306 -6.41 -17.56 3.50
CA TYR A 306 -6.82 -18.66 2.61
C TYR A 306 -7.81 -18.21 1.51
N GLY A 307 -7.66 -16.96 1.05
CA GLY A 307 -8.52 -16.30 0.07
C GLY A 307 -7.77 -15.93 -1.22
N MET A 308 -8.40 -15.11 -2.04
CA MET A 308 -7.95 -14.81 -3.40
C MET A 308 -6.73 -13.91 -3.50
N ALA A 309 -6.33 -13.19 -2.42
CA ALA A 309 -5.20 -12.27 -2.49
C ALA A 309 -3.89 -13.01 -2.83
N ALA A 310 -3.61 -14.14 -2.16
CA ALA A 310 -2.42 -14.95 -2.46
C ALA A 310 -2.40 -15.43 -3.91
N ALA A 311 -3.53 -15.91 -4.44
CA ALA A 311 -3.61 -16.38 -5.83
C ALA A 311 -3.32 -15.27 -6.86
N VAL A 312 -3.75 -14.03 -6.60
CA VAL A 312 -3.43 -12.89 -7.47
C VAL A 312 -1.93 -12.59 -7.44
N PHE A 313 -1.32 -12.52 -6.27
CA PHE A 313 0.12 -12.27 -6.16
C PHE A 313 0.97 -13.42 -6.69
N GLU A 314 0.55 -14.68 -6.55
CA GLU A 314 1.21 -15.83 -7.18
C GLU A 314 1.21 -15.73 -8.72
N VAL A 315 0.10 -15.31 -9.33
CA VAL A 315 0.03 -15.09 -10.78
C VAL A 315 0.98 -13.96 -11.20
N LEU A 316 1.01 -12.86 -10.45
CA LEU A 316 1.91 -11.72 -10.74
C LEU A 316 3.39 -12.09 -10.62
N ASP A 317 3.74 -12.94 -9.65
CA ASP A 317 5.11 -13.40 -9.41
C ASP A 317 5.60 -14.39 -10.47
N HIS A 318 4.73 -15.30 -10.89
CA HIS A 318 5.12 -16.39 -11.80
C HIS A 318 4.92 -16.09 -13.28
N GLU A 319 4.14 -15.08 -13.64
CA GLU A 319 3.80 -14.77 -15.02
C GLU A 319 4.27 -13.37 -15.43
N SER A 320 5.21 -13.31 -16.38
CA SER A 320 5.74 -12.03 -16.90
C SER A 320 4.75 -11.41 -17.89
N ASN A 321 3.87 -10.54 -17.41
CA ASN A 321 2.99 -9.74 -18.26
C ASN A 321 3.17 -8.25 -17.94
N SER A 322 3.87 -7.53 -18.82
CA SER A 322 4.18 -6.10 -18.62
C SER A 322 2.95 -5.20 -18.50
N LYS A 323 1.80 -5.61 -19.05
CA LYS A 323 0.54 -4.86 -18.95
C LYS A 323 -0.02 -4.86 -17.52
N TRP A 324 0.24 -5.91 -16.74
CA TRP A 324 -0.22 -5.98 -15.35
C TRP A 324 0.51 -5.02 -14.41
N ASN A 325 1.72 -4.59 -14.76
CA ASN A 325 2.49 -3.61 -13.97
C ASN A 325 1.83 -2.21 -13.93
N GLN A 326 0.82 -1.98 -14.75
CA GLN A 326 0.09 -0.71 -14.83
C GLN A 326 -1.25 -0.74 -14.08
N ILE A 327 -1.62 -1.87 -13.46
CA ILE A 327 -2.88 -2.02 -12.73
C ILE A 327 -2.71 -1.49 -11.31
N ASP A 328 -3.64 -0.66 -10.85
CA ASP A 328 -3.78 -0.31 -9.44
C ASP A 328 -4.38 -1.50 -8.69
N ILE A 329 -3.57 -2.19 -7.87
CA ILE A 329 -3.99 -3.38 -7.12
C ILE A 329 -4.17 -3.02 -5.65
N HIS A 330 -5.40 -3.23 -5.17
CA HIS A 330 -5.78 -2.95 -3.80
C HIS A 330 -6.35 -4.18 -3.09
N VAL A 331 -5.95 -4.43 -1.84
CA VAL A 331 -6.50 -5.51 -1.01
C VAL A 331 -7.27 -4.89 0.16
N ALA A 332 -8.60 -5.02 0.14
CA ALA A 332 -9.45 -4.54 1.22
C ALA A 332 -9.79 -5.69 2.18
N PRO A 333 -9.42 -5.59 3.47
CA PRO A 333 -9.59 -6.67 4.43
C PRO A 333 -11.06 -6.95 4.77
N GLY A 334 -11.30 -8.12 5.34
CA GLY A 334 -12.62 -8.51 5.85
C GLY A 334 -12.53 -9.25 7.18
N ILE A 335 -13.64 -9.30 7.91
CA ILE A 335 -13.71 -10.06 9.16
C ILE A 335 -13.68 -11.55 8.83
N SER A 336 -12.68 -12.26 9.34
CA SER A 336 -12.52 -13.69 9.11
C SER A 336 -13.55 -14.53 9.89
N ALA A 337 -13.77 -15.77 9.43
CA ALA A 337 -14.67 -16.70 10.14
C ALA A 337 -14.20 -16.98 11.58
N ALA A 338 -12.89 -17.04 11.83
CA ALA A 338 -12.33 -17.24 13.17
C ALA A 338 -12.63 -16.05 14.09
N GLN A 339 -12.47 -14.80 13.62
CA GLN A 339 -12.82 -13.61 14.39
C GLN A 339 -14.33 -13.56 14.71
N ALA A 340 -15.17 -13.89 13.73
CA ALA A 340 -16.62 -13.92 13.93
C ALA A 340 -17.03 -14.98 14.94
N ALA A 341 -16.47 -16.20 14.87
CA ALA A 341 -16.74 -17.28 15.82
C ALA A 341 -16.24 -16.92 17.23
N ALA A 342 -15.06 -16.32 17.34
CA ALA A 342 -14.50 -15.87 18.61
C ALA A 342 -15.39 -14.79 19.25
N ALA A 343 -15.80 -13.78 18.49
CA ALA A 343 -16.66 -12.69 18.98
C ALA A 343 -18.05 -13.18 19.45
N ALA A 344 -18.59 -14.21 18.79
CA ALA A 344 -19.89 -14.77 19.16
C ALA A 344 -19.90 -15.45 20.55
N ILE A 345 -18.76 -15.98 21.00
CA ILE A 345 -18.66 -16.74 22.24
C ILE A 345 -17.85 -16.04 23.34
N GLY A 346 -17.05 -15.03 23.00
CA GLY A 346 -16.22 -14.31 23.96
C GLY A 346 -14.89 -13.87 23.37
N ALA A 347 -13.77 -14.34 23.93
CA ALA A 347 -12.42 -14.01 23.51
C ALA A 347 -11.48 -15.23 23.54
N PRO A 348 -11.79 -16.36 22.89
CA PRO A 348 -10.95 -17.56 22.89
C PRO A 348 -9.57 -17.35 22.24
N ILE A 349 -9.44 -16.38 21.36
CA ILE A 349 -8.20 -15.96 20.70
C ILE A 349 -7.64 -14.66 21.28
N GLY A 350 -7.94 -14.37 22.56
CA GLY A 350 -7.54 -13.13 23.24
C GLY A 350 -6.08 -13.09 23.69
N HIS A 351 -5.31 -14.13 23.44
CA HIS A 351 -3.86 -14.25 23.61
C HIS A 351 -3.23 -14.69 22.29
N ASP A 352 -1.99 -15.15 22.29
CA ASP A 352 -1.33 -15.62 21.08
C ASP A 352 -2.11 -16.76 20.43
N PHE A 353 -2.38 -16.63 19.15
CA PHE A 353 -3.09 -17.64 18.38
C PHE A 353 -2.51 -17.77 16.96
N CYS A 354 -2.79 -18.87 16.31
CA CYS A 354 -2.43 -19.10 14.92
C CYS A 354 -3.61 -19.62 14.11
N THR A 355 -3.51 -19.53 12.78
CA THR A 355 -4.46 -20.14 11.85
C THR A 355 -3.81 -21.26 11.06
N ILE A 356 -4.47 -22.41 10.97
CA ILE A 356 -3.98 -23.58 10.23
C ILE A 356 -5.12 -24.14 9.38
N SER A 357 -4.88 -24.30 8.08
CA SER A 357 -5.80 -25.01 7.19
C SER A 357 -5.44 -26.47 7.10
N LEU A 358 -6.42 -27.37 7.32
CA LEU A 358 -6.26 -28.83 7.14
C LEU A 358 -6.36 -29.26 5.67
N SER A 359 -6.47 -28.31 4.72
CA SER A 359 -6.44 -28.66 3.30
C SER A 359 -5.03 -29.07 2.88
N ASP A 360 -4.91 -30.31 2.41
CA ASP A 360 -3.69 -30.93 1.87
C ASP A 360 -3.63 -30.89 0.34
N ILE A 361 -4.45 -30.05 -0.31
CA ILE A 361 -4.49 -29.90 -1.75
C ILE A 361 -3.25 -29.16 -2.28
N LEU A 362 -2.87 -28.06 -1.60
CA LEU A 362 -1.76 -27.19 -2.03
C LEU A 362 -0.47 -27.37 -1.20
N LYS A 363 -0.51 -28.22 -0.17
CA LYS A 363 0.63 -28.50 0.69
C LYS A 363 0.51 -29.91 1.25
N PRO A 364 1.60 -30.67 1.41
CA PRO A 364 1.55 -32.04 1.92
C PRO A 364 1.14 -32.07 3.39
N TRP A 365 0.55 -33.18 3.81
CA TRP A 365 0.05 -33.37 5.19
C TRP A 365 1.16 -33.23 6.24
N GLU A 366 2.34 -33.71 5.95
CA GLU A 366 3.51 -33.65 6.84
C GLU A 366 3.82 -32.21 7.28
N VAL A 367 3.63 -31.25 6.39
CA VAL A 367 3.78 -29.81 6.71
C VAL A 367 2.66 -29.34 7.64
N ILE A 368 1.44 -29.83 7.46
CA ILE A 368 0.30 -29.50 8.34
C ILE A 368 0.55 -30.10 9.73
N GLU A 369 0.96 -31.37 9.81
CA GLU A 369 1.29 -32.07 11.04
C GLU A 369 2.40 -31.35 11.82
N GLN A 370 3.49 -30.95 11.15
CA GLN A 370 4.57 -30.21 11.76
C GLN A 370 4.06 -28.86 12.36
N ARG A 371 3.22 -28.14 11.62
CA ARG A 371 2.66 -26.87 12.09
C ARG A 371 1.69 -27.04 13.26
N LEU A 372 0.83 -28.05 13.22
CA LEU A 372 -0.07 -28.38 14.33
C LEU A 372 0.72 -28.76 15.59
N THR A 373 1.76 -29.57 15.44
CA THR A 373 2.63 -29.98 16.54
C THR A 373 3.34 -28.80 17.16
N ALA A 374 3.96 -27.94 16.36
CA ALA A 374 4.68 -26.75 16.83
C ALA A 374 3.74 -25.75 17.54
N ALA A 375 2.56 -25.51 16.96
CA ALA A 375 1.56 -24.62 17.57
C ALA A 375 0.99 -25.18 18.88
N ALA A 376 0.77 -26.49 18.93
CA ALA A 376 0.30 -27.14 20.14
C ALA A 376 1.38 -27.16 21.23
N GLN A 377 2.62 -27.44 20.88
CA GLN A 377 3.77 -27.41 21.79
C GLN A 377 4.01 -26.03 22.39
N ALA A 378 3.90 -24.98 21.55
CA ALA A 378 4.06 -23.60 21.98
C ALA A 378 2.82 -23.01 22.68
N ASP A 379 1.79 -23.81 22.92
CA ASP A 379 0.55 -23.46 23.62
C ASP A 379 -0.31 -22.36 22.96
N PHE A 380 -0.25 -22.19 21.62
CA PHE A 380 -1.14 -21.29 20.91
C PHE A 380 -2.60 -21.75 20.95
N ALA A 381 -3.56 -20.80 21.01
CA ALA A 381 -4.91 -21.10 20.55
C ALA A 381 -4.88 -21.28 19.02
N ILE A 382 -5.57 -22.28 18.48
CA ILE A 382 -5.45 -22.67 17.07
C ILE A 382 -6.79 -22.54 16.37
N ALA A 383 -6.88 -21.66 15.37
CA ALA A 383 -8.04 -21.56 14.49
C ALA A 383 -7.83 -22.48 13.26
N ILE A 384 -8.61 -23.53 13.17
CA ILE A 384 -8.54 -24.54 12.12
C ILE A 384 -9.55 -24.21 11.02
N TYR A 385 -9.05 -24.01 9.79
CA TYR A 385 -9.83 -23.82 8.58
C TYR A 385 -9.87 -25.09 7.74
N ASN A 386 -10.91 -25.20 6.90
CA ASN A 386 -11.13 -26.35 6.02
C ASN A 386 -11.03 -27.69 6.77
N PRO A 387 -11.71 -27.86 7.91
CA PRO A 387 -11.52 -29.00 8.81
C PRO A 387 -11.87 -30.33 8.14
N ILE A 388 -12.87 -30.32 7.26
CA ILE A 388 -13.38 -31.53 6.62
C ILE A 388 -14.02 -31.20 5.27
N SER A 389 -14.00 -32.13 4.31
CA SER A 389 -14.77 -32.08 3.06
C SER A 389 -15.30 -33.46 2.71
N SER A 390 -16.09 -33.57 1.64
CA SER A 390 -16.59 -34.87 1.15
C SER A 390 -15.46 -35.88 0.83
N GLN A 391 -14.29 -35.37 0.40
CA GLN A 391 -13.12 -36.17 0.03
C GLN A 391 -12.04 -36.24 1.11
N ARG A 392 -12.06 -35.35 2.12
CA ARG A 392 -11.04 -35.20 3.16
C ARG A 392 -11.70 -35.37 4.52
N LYS A 393 -11.73 -36.62 5.04
CA LYS A 393 -12.41 -36.95 6.30
C LYS A 393 -11.45 -37.37 7.42
N TRP A 394 -10.23 -37.79 7.09
CA TRP A 394 -9.26 -38.31 8.05
C TRP A 394 -8.39 -37.23 8.69
N GLN A 395 -8.26 -36.05 8.07
CA GLN A 395 -7.37 -34.97 8.53
C GLN A 395 -7.80 -34.41 9.88
N LEU A 396 -9.10 -34.24 10.13
CA LEU A 396 -9.59 -33.75 11.41
C LEU A 396 -9.33 -34.72 12.57
N PRO A 397 -9.63 -36.02 12.45
CA PRO A 397 -9.19 -37.03 13.46
C PRO A 397 -7.69 -37.01 13.69
N ALA A 398 -6.87 -37.01 12.65
CA ALA A 398 -5.42 -36.94 12.77
C ALA A 398 -4.95 -35.67 13.50
N ALA A 399 -5.53 -34.50 13.16
CA ALA A 399 -5.24 -33.26 13.87
C ALA A 399 -5.61 -33.36 15.36
N LYS A 400 -6.76 -33.93 15.71
CA LYS A 400 -7.16 -34.17 17.09
C LYS A 400 -6.14 -35.02 17.87
N GLU A 401 -5.69 -36.12 17.28
CA GLU A 401 -4.66 -37.01 17.90
C GLU A 401 -3.34 -36.24 18.15
N ILE A 402 -2.91 -35.39 17.21
CA ILE A 402 -1.73 -34.56 17.41
C ILE A 402 -1.94 -33.60 18.59
N LEU A 403 -3.09 -32.93 18.62
CA LEU A 403 -3.41 -31.93 19.65
C LEU A 403 -3.55 -32.56 21.03
N LEU A 404 -4.10 -33.80 21.16
CA LEU A 404 -4.24 -34.51 22.43
C LEU A 404 -2.89 -34.92 23.08
N LYS A 405 -1.79 -34.91 22.31
CA LYS A 405 -0.44 -35.08 22.86
C LYS A 405 0.02 -33.92 23.74
N TRP A 406 -0.57 -32.71 23.51
CA TRP A 406 -0.15 -31.46 24.12
C TRP A 406 -1.27 -30.74 24.88
N ARG A 407 -2.51 -31.15 24.72
CA ARG A 407 -3.71 -30.54 25.31
C ARG A 407 -4.47 -31.55 26.15
N SER A 408 -5.07 -31.04 27.23
CA SER A 408 -6.01 -31.81 28.00
C SER A 408 -7.21 -32.21 27.12
N PRO A 409 -7.75 -33.45 27.30
CA PRO A 409 -9.00 -33.86 26.68
C PRO A 409 -10.16 -32.87 26.94
N GLY A 410 -10.15 -32.18 28.09
CA GLY A 410 -11.14 -31.14 28.46
C GLY A 410 -10.89 -29.76 27.88
N THR A 411 -9.85 -29.55 27.05
CA THR A 411 -9.58 -28.25 26.43
C THR A 411 -10.79 -27.77 25.63
N PRO A 412 -11.27 -26.51 25.84
CA PRO A 412 -12.42 -25.99 25.13
C PRO A 412 -12.15 -25.90 23.61
N VAL A 413 -13.12 -26.36 22.83
CA VAL A 413 -13.14 -26.28 21.37
C VAL A 413 -14.42 -25.59 20.93
N ILE A 414 -14.28 -24.55 20.12
CA ILE A 414 -15.40 -23.76 19.57
C ILE A 414 -15.60 -24.19 18.12
N LEU A 415 -16.83 -24.57 17.78
CA LEU A 415 -17.28 -24.86 16.42
C LEU A 415 -18.15 -23.72 15.94
N GLY A 416 -17.63 -22.86 15.04
CA GLY A 416 -18.36 -21.79 14.41
C GLY A 416 -18.84 -22.21 13.02
N CYS A 417 -20.11 -22.56 12.90
CA CYS A 417 -20.72 -22.99 11.63
C CYS A 417 -21.51 -21.85 11.00
N LYS A 418 -21.33 -21.63 9.68
CA LYS A 418 -22.06 -20.64 8.88
C LYS A 418 -22.03 -19.24 9.48
N MET A 419 -20.91 -18.83 10.04
CA MET A 419 -20.76 -17.53 10.68
C MET A 419 -21.24 -16.40 9.77
N GLY A 420 -22.05 -15.48 10.33
CA GLY A 420 -22.62 -14.35 9.60
C GLY A 420 -23.69 -14.69 8.55
N ARG A 421 -24.15 -15.94 8.47
CA ARG A 421 -25.11 -16.44 7.46
C ARG A 421 -26.37 -17.03 8.10
N LYS A 422 -27.39 -17.24 7.27
CA LYS A 422 -28.60 -17.94 7.75
C LYS A 422 -28.23 -19.35 8.23
N GLY A 423 -28.62 -19.68 9.47
CA GLY A 423 -28.25 -20.93 10.13
C GLY A 423 -26.92 -20.86 10.89
N GLU A 424 -26.46 -19.64 11.19
CA GLU A 424 -25.31 -19.44 12.09
C GLU A 424 -25.50 -20.20 13.40
N ASN A 425 -24.48 -20.97 13.79
CA ASN A 425 -24.46 -21.72 15.04
C ASN A 425 -23.05 -21.76 15.62
N VAL A 426 -22.95 -21.51 16.92
CA VAL A 426 -21.70 -21.65 17.66
C VAL A 426 -21.90 -22.63 18.79
N ARG A 427 -21.06 -23.66 18.83
CA ARG A 427 -21.06 -24.70 19.86
C ARG A 427 -19.72 -24.74 20.56
N VAL A 428 -19.77 -24.99 21.86
CA VAL A 428 -18.57 -25.25 22.66
C VAL A 428 -18.61 -26.71 23.09
N ILE A 429 -17.54 -27.41 22.83
CA ILE A 429 -17.30 -28.82 23.20
C ILE A 429 -15.91 -28.93 23.82
N THR A 430 -15.57 -30.10 24.28
CA THR A 430 -14.17 -30.44 24.67
C THR A 430 -13.39 -31.02 23.49
N LEU A 431 -12.06 -31.01 23.57
CA LEU A 431 -11.21 -31.62 22.55
C LEU A 431 -11.49 -33.14 22.43
N ALA A 432 -11.82 -33.81 23.53
CA ALA A 432 -12.20 -35.20 23.50
C ALA A 432 -13.45 -35.49 22.67
N GLU A 433 -14.42 -34.58 22.68
CA GLU A 433 -15.70 -34.69 21.96
C GLU A 433 -15.61 -34.31 20.47
N LEU A 434 -14.47 -33.76 20.02
CA LEU A 434 -14.28 -33.37 18.63
C LEU A 434 -14.30 -34.59 17.71
N VAL A 435 -15.30 -34.69 16.86
CA VAL A 435 -15.46 -35.76 15.86
C VAL A 435 -15.83 -35.17 14.49
N PRO A 436 -15.56 -35.86 13.37
CA PRO A 436 -15.82 -35.37 12.01
C PRO A 436 -17.25 -34.91 11.76
N ASP A 437 -18.24 -35.59 12.30
CA ASP A 437 -19.67 -35.32 12.07
C ASP A 437 -20.13 -33.98 12.66
N LEU A 438 -19.32 -33.34 13.49
CA LEU A 438 -19.60 -32.01 14.06
C LEU A 438 -19.18 -30.86 13.20
N ALA A 439 -18.46 -31.11 12.10
CA ALA A 439 -17.91 -30.07 11.22
C ALA A 439 -18.20 -30.34 9.75
N ASP A 440 -18.24 -29.26 8.97
CA ASP A 440 -18.35 -29.28 7.51
C ASP A 440 -17.45 -28.21 6.86
N MET A 441 -17.53 -28.02 5.58
CA MET A 441 -16.77 -26.97 4.85
C MET A 441 -17.14 -25.54 5.23
N GLN A 442 -18.23 -25.33 5.97
CA GLN A 442 -18.68 -24.02 6.44
C GLN A 442 -18.37 -23.82 7.94
N THR A 443 -17.59 -24.70 8.53
CA THR A 443 -17.23 -24.70 9.94
C THR A 443 -15.78 -24.23 10.11
N VAL A 444 -15.55 -23.25 10.98
CA VAL A 444 -14.25 -22.93 11.55
C VAL A 444 -14.18 -23.52 12.96
N ILE A 445 -13.04 -24.12 13.30
CA ILE A 445 -12.82 -24.71 14.63
C ILE A 445 -11.76 -23.90 15.35
N ILE A 446 -12.03 -23.47 16.60
CA ILE A 446 -11.03 -22.83 17.45
C ILE A 446 -10.74 -23.77 18.61
N VAL A 447 -9.51 -24.30 18.67
CA VAL A 447 -9.01 -25.12 19.78
C VAL A 447 -8.30 -24.19 20.75
N GLY A 448 -8.71 -24.19 22.00
CA GLY A 448 -8.10 -23.37 23.04
C GLY A 448 -6.66 -23.77 23.37
N SER A 449 -5.93 -22.85 24.00
CA SER A 449 -4.66 -23.12 24.68
C SER A 449 -4.90 -23.87 26.02
N SER A 450 -3.82 -24.24 26.70
CA SER A 450 -3.91 -24.81 28.07
C SER A 450 -4.58 -23.85 29.08
N LYS A 451 -4.63 -22.57 28.78
CA LYS A 451 -5.18 -21.49 29.63
C LYS A 451 -6.59 -21.07 29.25
N THR A 452 -7.10 -21.52 28.10
CA THR A 452 -8.46 -21.20 27.68
C THR A 452 -9.49 -21.73 28.65
N LYS A 453 -10.44 -20.90 29.05
CA LYS A 453 -11.46 -21.19 30.07
C LYS A 453 -12.86 -20.96 29.54
N THR A 454 -13.77 -21.72 30.10
CA THR A 454 -15.20 -21.46 29.99
C THR A 454 -15.69 -20.70 31.21
N LEU A 455 -16.63 -19.76 31.01
CA LEU A 455 -17.25 -18.94 32.05
C LEU A 455 -18.75 -18.92 31.83
N ALA A 456 -19.50 -19.37 32.85
CA ALA A 456 -20.96 -19.17 32.90
C ALA A 456 -21.24 -17.70 33.24
N TRP A 457 -21.99 -17.01 32.38
CA TRP A 457 -22.42 -15.62 32.57
C TRP A 457 -23.91 -15.47 32.28
N GLY A 458 -24.70 -15.44 33.31
CA GLY A 458 -26.16 -15.62 33.22
C GLY A 458 -26.47 -16.97 32.56
N ASP A 459 -27.37 -16.97 31.61
CA ASP A 459 -27.78 -18.17 30.85
C ASP A 459 -26.81 -18.51 29.69
N ARG A 460 -25.68 -17.79 29.57
CA ARG A 460 -24.77 -17.92 28.43
C ARG A 460 -23.44 -18.48 28.87
N LEU A 461 -22.91 -19.40 28.07
CA LEU A 461 -21.51 -19.84 28.16
C LEU A 461 -20.62 -18.87 27.40
N ARG A 462 -19.53 -18.46 28.02
CA ARG A 462 -18.45 -17.67 27.39
C ARG A 462 -17.16 -18.45 27.40
N VAL A 463 -16.31 -18.22 26.39
CA VAL A 463 -14.99 -18.80 26.29
C VAL A 463 -13.98 -17.69 26.12
N TYR A 464 -12.89 -17.72 26.86
CA TYR A 464 -11.81 -16.75 26.75
C TYR A 464 -10.46 -17.36 27.06
N THR A 465 -9.41 -16.79 26.50
CA THR A 465 -8.04 -17.09 26.89
C THR A 465 -7.51 -15.88 27.67
N PRO A 466 -7.05 -16.07 28.92
CA PRO A 466 -6.54 -14.98 29.76
C PRO A 466 -5.34 -14.28 29.11
N ARG A 467 -5.22 -12.96 29.30
CA ARG A 467 -4.08 -12.15 28.83
C ARG A 467 -2.77 -12.47 29.54
N THR A 468 -2.82 -13.18 30.67
CA THR A 468 -1.66 -13.45 31.53
C THR A 468 -1.60 -14.90 31.93
N TYR A 469 -0.38 -15.43 31.98
CA TYR A 469 -0.12 -16.79 32.48
C TYR A 469 -0.19 -16.88 34.03
N ASN A 470 0.14 -15.78 34.77
CA ASN A 470 0.13 -15.71 36.23
C ASN A 470 -0.78 -14.59 36.72
N TYR A 471 -2.09 -14.89 36.90
CA TYR A 471 -3.06 -13.93 37.44
C TYR A 471 -2.73 -13.46 38.87
N ASN A 472 -2.11 -14.34 39.68
CA ASN A 472 -1.74 -14.02 41.07
C ASN A 472 -0.57 -13.01 41.18
N ALA A 473 0.37 -12.99 40.24
CA ALA A 473 1.47 -12.02 40.18
C ALA A 473 0.99 -10.62 39.81
N LEU A 474 -0.08 -10.47 39.02
CA LEU A 474 -0.67 -9.19 38.69
C LEU A 474 -1.45 -8.59 39.85
N ARG A 475 -2.12 -9.41 40.65
CA ARG A 475 -2.89 -8.96 41.82
C ARG A 475 -1.97 -8.44 42.93
N SER A 476 -0.75 -9.00 43.08
CA SER A 476 0.24 -8.52 44.02
C SER A 476 0.84 -7.15 43.59
N ASN A 477 1.04 -6.92 42.30
CA ASN A 477 1.56 -5.65 41.78
C ASN A 477 0.51 -4.52 41.82
N LEU A 478 -0.77 -4.79 41.51
CA LEU A 478 -1.86 -3.83 41.62
C LEU A 478 -2.16 -3.40 43.06
N ASN A 479 -1.86 -4.27 44.03
CA ASN A 479 -1.99 -3.93 45.44
C ASN A 479 -0.76 -3.19 46.01
N GLN A 480 0.36 -3.14 45.28
CA GLN A 480 1.54 -2.36 45.65
C GLN A 480 1.58 -0.94 45.07
N GLU A 481 0.82 -0.67 44.01
CA GLU A 481 0.70 0.67 43.39
C GLU A 481 -0.40 1.56 44.04
N ASN A 482 -1.15 1.06 45.03
CA ASN A 482 -2.20 1.80 45.74
C ASN A 482 -1.83 2.11 47.21
N PHE A 483 -0.51 2.27 47.50
CA PHE A 483 -0.04 2.82 48.80
C PHE A 483 0.93 3.96 48.57
#